data_4fb5f56e56e5969dc6bf985d0671aaad
#
_entry.id   4fb5f56e56e5969dc6bf985d0671aaad
#
_cell.length_a   1.000
_cell.length_b   1.000
_cell.length_c   1.000
_cell.angle_alpha   90.00
_cell.angle_beta   90.00
_cell.angle_gamma   90.00
#
_symmetry.space_group_name_H-M   'P 1'
#
loop_
_entity.id
_entity.type
_entity.pdbx_description
1 polymer ?
#
loop_
_entity_poly.entity_id
_entity_poly.type
_entity_poly.pdbx_seq_one_letter_code
_entity_poly.pdbx_strand_id
1 'polypeptide(L)'
;AILELIADRGAYGWQVQLMVPRGRATEADDLWLQPYDILEVMPRIAAARQRADERGVKLWPGNNVGYFGPYEHLLRADRTRHGFSSGCGGGVRTLGVEANGDIKGCSAMASQGYVGGNVRDKSIREIWDTAPELHITRKFAIDDLWGYCRSCYYAETCKGGCVWTSSTLLGKTGNNPYCHHRALEMLRGNQRERLTLVSKAPGTIRDTALFA
;
A
#
# COMPACT_ATOMS: atom_id res chain seq x y z
N ALA A 1 2.31 -5.26 -23.73
CA ALA A 1 3.53 -6.08 -23.71
C ALA A 1 3.57 -7.06 -22.52
N ILE A 2 3.61 -6.60 -21.24
CA ILE A 2 3.72 -7.53 -20.06
C ILE A 2 2.54 -8.50 -20.01
N LEU A 3 1.29 -8.02 -20.12
CA LEU A 3 0.11 -8.87 -20.10
C LEU A 3 0.16 -9.98 -21.16
N GLU A 4 0.50 -9.64 -22.39
CA GLU A 4 0.58 -10.64 -23.48
C GLU A 4 1.65 -11.68 -23.16
N LEU A 5 2.83 -11.25 -22.71
CA LEU A 5 3.91 -12.16 -22.36
C LEU A 5 3.50 -13.17 -21.28
N ILE A 6 2.85 -12.72 -20.21
CA ILE A 6 2.46 -13.60 -19.10
C ILE A 6 1.26 -14.48 -19.48
N ALA A 7 0.32 -13.98 -20.27
CA ALA A 7 -0.82 -14.75 -20.78
C ALA A 7 -0.34 -15.89 -21.70
N ASP A 8 0.56 -15.59 -22.64
CA ASP A 8 1.13 -16.58 -23.57
C ASP A 8 1.96 -17.67 -22.85
N ARG A 9 2.45 -17.37 -21.63
CA ARG A 9 3.14 -18.34 -20.76
C ARG A 9 2.22 -19.06 -19.78
N GLY A 10 0.88 -18.87 -19.87
CA GLY A 10 -0.11 -19.52 -19.02
C GLY A 10 -0.11 -19.05 -17.57
N ALA A 11 0.31 -17.80 -17.31
CA ALA A 11 0.25 -17.25 -15.97
C ALA A 11 -1.21 -17.15 -15.49
N TYR A 12 -1.47 -17.68 -14.29
CA TYR A 12 -2.79 -17.60 -13.65
C TYR A 12 -3.18 -16.18 -13.27
N GLY A 13 -2.20 -15.38 -12.86
CA GLY A 13 -2.51 -14.07 -12.34
C GLY A 13 -1.36 -13.07 -12.38
N TRP A 14 -1.72 -11.81 -12.30
CA TRP A 14 -0.82 -10.66 -12.35
C TRP A 14 -1.14 -9.67 -11.22
N GLN A 15 -0.22 -9.51 -10.28
CA GLN A 15 -0.33 -8.48 -9.26
C GLN A 15 0.33 -7.18 -9.73
N VAL A 16 -0.41 -6.08 -9.69
CA VAL A 16 0.10 -4.73 -9.97
C VAL A 16 0.27 -3.98 -8.65
N GLN A 17 1.44 -3.41 -8.43
CA GLN A 17 1.75 -2.58 -7.26
C GLN A 17 2.34 -1.25 -7.71
N LEU A 18 2.07 -0.19 -6.95
CA LEU A 18 2.74 1.09 -7.15
C LEU A 18 4.15 1.04 -6.55
N MET A 19 5.10 1.61 -7.28
CA MET A 19 6.43 1.82 -6.74
C MET A 19 6.38 2.88 -5.65
N VAL A 20 7.00 2.59 -4.53
CA VAL A 20 7.20 3.54 -3.43
C VAL A 20 8.70 3.73 -3.27
N PRO A 21 9.22 4.96 -3.34
CA PRO A 21 10.66 5.21 -3.23
C PRO A 21 11.19 4.80 -1.86
N ARG A 22 11.95 3.71 -1.85
CA ARG A 22 12.64 3.16 -0.69
C ARG A 22 13.97 2.53 -1.11
N GLY A 23 14.99 2.67 -0.29
CA GLY A 23 16.33 2.17 -0.59
C GLY A 23 16.83 2.79 -1.91
N ARG A 24 17.39 2.00 -2.81
CA ARG A 24 17.91 2.49 -4.11
C ARG A 24 16.86 3.11 -5.02
N ALA A 25 15.57 2.82 -4.83
CA ALA A 25 14.53 3.48 -5.62
C ALA A 25 14.43 4.99 -5.33
N THR A 26 15.02 5.46 -4.23
CA THR A 26 15.12 6.90 -3.93
C THR A 26 16.15 7.64 -4.78
N GLU A 27 17.00 6.90 -5.49
CA GLU A 27 18.03 7.47 -6.39
C GLU A 27 17.48 7.75 -7.81
N ALA A 28 16.32 7.17 -8.14
CA ALA A 28 15.66 7.27 -9.45
C ALA A 28 14.43 8.17 -9.37
N ASP A 29 14.64 9.47 -9.20
CA ASP A 29 13.59 10.46 -8.97
C ASP A 29 12.66 10.65 -10.17
N ASP A 30 13.12 10.38 -11.38
CA ASP A 30 12.34 10.34 -12.60
C ASP A 30 11.29 9.22 -12.63
N LEU A 31 11.43 8.20 -11.78
CA LEU A 31 10.49 7.09 -11.64
C LEU A 31 9.49 7.26 -10.48
N TRP A 32 9.62 8.30 -9.68
CA TRP A 32 8.72 8.50 -8.53
C TRP A 32 7.32 8.89 -8.98
N LEU A 33 6.38 8.06 -8.58
CA LEU A 33 4.97 8.35 -8.78
C LEU A 33 4.56 9.53 -7.90
N GLN A 34 3.95 10.54 -8.49
CA GLN A 34 3.36 11.64 -7.76
C GLN A 34 1.89 11.31 -7.39
N PRO A 35 1.33 11.89 -6.32
CA PRO A 35 -0.07 11.66 -5.96
C PRO A 35 -1.06 11.96 -7.08
N TYR A 36 -0.81 12.99 -7.88
CA TYR A 36 -1.67 13.35 -9.01
C TYR A 36 -1.57 12.38 -10.19
N ASP A 37 -0.48 11.62 -10.34
CA ASP A 37 -0.34 10.62 -11.41
C ASP A 37 -1.33 9.47 -11.24
N ILE A 38 -1.88 9.29 -10.04
CA ILE A 38 -2.94 8.32 -9.77
C ILE A 38 -4.16 8.54 -10.67
N LEU A 39 -4.43 9.77 -11.09
CA LEU A 39 -5.51 10.11 -12.02
C LEU A 39 -5.34 9.43 -13.39
N GLU A 40 -4.09 9.24 -13.84
CA GLU A 40 -3.80 8.52 -15.08
C GLU A 40 -3.56 7.03 -14.87
N VAL A 41 -2.92 6.67 -13.78
CA VAL A 41 -2.53 5.28 -13.50
C VAL A 41 -3.75 4.41 -13.25
N MET A 42 -4.76 4.88 -12.51
CA MET A 42 -5.93 4.08 -12.17
C MET A 42 -6.78 3.69 -13.38
N PRO A 43 -7.11 4.58 -14.33
CA PRO A 43 -7.78 4.19 -15.57
C PRO A 43 -6.98 3.14 -16.38
N ARG A 44 -5.66 3.29 -16.44
CA ARG A 44 -4.79 2.32 -17.15
C ARG A 44 -4.79 0.95 -16.48
N ILE A 45 -4.78 0.89 -15.14
CA ILE A 45 -4.90 -0.39 -14.41
C ILE A 45 -6.29 -1.00 -14.63
N ALA A 46 -7.35 -0.19 -14.64
CA ALA A 46 -8.71 -0.65 -14.92
C ALA A 46 -8.84 -1.26 -16.33
N ALA A 47 -8.31 -0.58 -17.34
CA ALA A 47 -8.26 -1.09 -18.72
C ALA A 47 -7.41 -2.37 -18.83
N ALA A 48 -6.28 -2.42 -18.11
CA ALA A 48 -5.44 -3.61 -18.06
C ALA A 48 -6.16 -4.79 -17.38
N ARG A 49 -7.00 -4.54 -16.37
CA ARG A 49 -7.83 -5.57 -15.72
C ARG A 49 -8.83 -6.18 -16.70
N GLN A 50 -9.55 -5.38 -17.47
CA GLN A 50 -10.51 -5.87 -18.47
C GLN A 50 -9.82 -6.75 -19.52
N ARG A 51 -8.70 -6.28 -20.06
CA ARG A 51 -7.90 -7.07 -21.03
C ARG A 51 -7.29 -8.34 -20.42
N ALA A 52 -6.94 -8.31 -19.14
CA ALA A 52 -6.42 -9.49 -18.45
C ALA A 52 -7.53 -10.56 -18.30
N ASP A 53 -8.75 -10.15 -17.95
CA ASP A 53 -9.90 -11.04 -17.86
C ASP A 53 -10.20 -11.71 -19.22
N GLU A 54 -10.14 -10.97 -20.35
CA GLU A 54 -10.28 -11.50 -21.72
C GLU A 54 -9.21 -12.53 -22.05
N ARG A 55 -8.02 -12.40 -21.48
CA ARG A 55 -6.88 -13.33 -21.67
C ARG A 55 -6.83 -14.45 -20.62
N GLY A 56 -7.82 -14.56 -19.75
CA GLY A 56 -7.85 -15.55 -18.68
C GLY A 56 -6.83 -15.32 -17.56
N VAL A 57 -6.23 -14.13 -17.48
CA VAL A 57 -5.26 -13.76 -16.44
C VAL A 57 -5.97 -12.92 -15.37
N LYS A 58 -5.91 -13.35 -14.12
CA LYS A 58 -6.47 -12.59 -13.01
C LYS A 58 -5.55 -11.45 -12.61
N LEU A 59 -5.86 -10.21 -13.04
CA LEU A 59 -5.16 -9.02 -12.54
C LEU A 59 -5.74 -8.59 -11.19
N TRP A 60 -4.88 -8.24 -10.26
CA TRP A 60 -5.28 -7.62 -9.00
C TRP A 60 -4.34 -6.52 -8.53
N PRO A 61 -4.89 -5.43 -8.00
CA PRO A 61 -4.09 -4.38 -7.39
C PRO A 61 -3.50 -4.88 -6.06
N GLY A 62 -2.26 -4.51 -5.81
CA GLY A 62 -1.68 -4.59 -4.48
C GLY A 62 -2.41 -3.68 -3.49
N ASN A 63 -2.14 -3.88 -2.21
CA ASN A 63 -2.79 -3.08 -1.16
C ASN A 63 -2.45 -1.58 -1.22
N ASN A 64 -1.37 -1.21 -1.92
CA ASN A 64 -0.92 0.16 -2.07
C ASN A 64 -1.47 0.89 -3.32
N VAL A 65 -2.33 0.23 -4.10
CA VAL A 65 -2.89 0.80 -5.34
C VAL A 65 -4.21 1.48 -5.04
N GLY A 66 -4.30 2.80 -5.15
CA GLY A 66 -5.47 3.66 -5.12
C GLY A 66 -6.71 3.15 -4.36
N TYR A 67 -7.56 4.02 -3.89
CA TYR A 67 -8.73 3.62 -3.08
C TYR A 67 -9.94 4.42 -3.47
N PHE A 68 -11.13 3.79 -3.41
CA PHE A 68 -12.44 4.45 -3.49
C PHE A 68 -12.64 5.40 -4.68
N GLY A 69 -12.03 5.09 -5.79
CA GLY A 69 -12.29 5.76 -7.05
C GLY A 69 -13.35 5.02 -7.88
N PRO A 70 -13.70 5.53 -9.07
CA PRO A 70 -14.75 4.95 -9.92
C PRO A 70 -14.48 3.52 -10.38
N TYR A 71 -13.23 3.04 -10.27
CA TYR A 71 -12.82 1.68 -10.67
C TYR A 71 -12.73 0.70 -9.50
N GLU A 72 -13.10 1.09 -8.29
CA GLU A 72 -12.97 0.23 -7.10
C GLU A 72 -13.72 -1.10 -7.27
N HIS A 73 -14.93 -1.05 -7.79
CA HIS A 73 -15.75 -2.23 -8.07
C HIS A 73 -15.08 -3.19 -9.08
N LEU A 74 -14.44 -2.66 -10.13
CA LEU A 74 -13.74 -3.47 -11.13
C LEU A 74 -12.47 -4.11 -10.54
N LEU A 75 -11.77 -3.39 -9.70
CA LEU A 75 -10.45 -3.81 -9.20
C LEU A 75 -10.53 -4.71 -7.97
N ARG A 76 -11.61 -4.63 -7.17
CA ARG A 76 -11.69 -5.31 -5.87
C ARG A 76 -12.96 -6.10 -5.60
N ALA A 77 -13.98 -6.06 -6.46
CA ALA A 77 -15.27 -6.70 -6.21
C ALA A 77 -15.16 -8.21 -5.94
N ASP A 78 -14.31 -8.90 -6.67
CA ASP A 78 -14.11 -10.35 -6.58
C ASP A 78 -13.10 -10.78 -5.50
N ARG A 79 -12.49 -9.83 -4.78
CA ARG A 79 -11.37 -10.10 -3.87
C ARG A 79 -11.61 -9.69 -2.44
N THR A 80 -12.52 -8.79 -2.23
CA THR A 80 -12.86 -8.33 -0.89
C THR A 80 -14.32 -8.66 -0.60
N ARG A 81 -14.61 -9.04 0.62
CA ARG A 81 -15.97 -9.39 1.05
C ARG A 81 -17.01 -8.31 0.71
N HIS A 82 -16.58 -7.07 0.59
CA HIS A 82 -17.44 -5.91 0.39
C HIS A 82 -17.28 -5.24 -0.98
N GLY A 83 -16.40 -5.76 -1.86
CA GLY A 83 -16.15 -5.17 -3.17
C GLY A 83 -15.30 -3.89 -3.16
N PHE A 84 -14.70 -3.55 -2.01
CA PHE A 84 -13.84 -2.37 -1.85
C PHE A 84 -12.74 -2.59 -0.82
N SER A 85 -11.76 -1.69 -0.78
CA SER A 85 -10.69 -1.72 0.20
C SER A 85 -11.20 -1.43 1.61
N SER A 86 -10.87 -2.28 2.58
CA SER A 86 -11.24 -2.15 3.99
C SER A 86 -10.02 -1.95 4.90
N GLY A 87 -9.05 -1.17 4.45
CA GLY A 87 -7.82 -0.90 5.18
C GLY A 87 -6.73 -1.97 5.00
N CYS A 88 -5.67 -1.83 5.78
CA CYS A 88 -4.51 -2.71 5.72
C CYS A 88 -4.77 -4.04 6.44
N GLY A 89 -4.37 -5.15 5.81
CA GLY A 89 -4.46 -6.50 6.41
C GLY A 89 -3.26 -6.88 7.28
N GLY A 90 -2.20 -6.08 7.28
CA GLY A 90 -0.99 -6.36 8.04
C GLY A 90 -1.26 -6.43 9.55
N GLY A 91 -0.85 -7.51 10.22
CA GLY A 91 -1.15 -7.72 11.63
C GLY A 91 -2.60 -8.08 11.97
N VAL A 92 -3.52 -8.06 10.99
CA VAL A 92 -4.94 -8.45 11.14
C VAL A 92 -5.24 -9.78 10.47
N ARG A 93 -4.76 -9.95 9.25
CA ARG A 93 -5.01 -11.13 8.40
C ARG A 93 -3.72 -11.73 7.84
N THR A 94 -2.63 -10.99 7.91
CA THR A 94 -1.32 -11.40 7.40
C THR A 94 -0.24 -11.04 8.38
N LEU A 95 0.83 -11.82 8.35
CA LEU A 95 2.10 -11.52 9.02
C LEU A 95 3.25 -11.76 8.04
N GLY A 96 4.40 -11.19 8.31
CA GLY A 96 5.65 -11.44 7.62
C GLY A 96 6.63 -12.17 8.51
N VAL A 97 7.34 -13.13 7.92
CA VAL A 97 8.46 -13.84 8.57
C VAL A 97 9.73 -13.43 7.84
N GLU A 98 10.70 -12.90 8.55
CA GLU A 98 12.00 -12.52 8.01
C GLU A 98 12.95 -13.74 7.98
N ALA A 99 14.00 -13.67 7.16
CA ALA A 99 14.98 -14.75 7.05
C ALA A 99 15.68 -15.09 8.36
N ASN A 100 15.84 -14.11 9.26
CA ASN A 100 16.39 -14.30 10.60
C ASN A 100 15.38 -14.84 11.63
N GLY A 101 14.11 -15.06 11.22
CA GLY A 101 13.04 -15.54 12.09
C GLY A 101 12.20 -14.46 12.77
N ASP A 102 12.45 -13.19 12.51
CA ASP A 102 11.64 -12.09 13.05
C ASP A 102 10.24 -12.08 12.46
N ILE A 103 9.24 -11.81 13.31
CA ILE A 103 7.83 -11.72 12.95
C ILE A 103 7.39 -10.25 12.94
N LYS A 104 6.75 -9.86 11.84
CA LYS A 104 6.16 -8.51 11.66
C LYS A 104 4.69 -8.60 11.23
N GLY A 105 3.90 -7.57 11.51
CA GLY A 105 2.53 -7.48 11.00
C GLY A 105 2.47 -7.33 9.47
N CYS A 106 3.46 -6.69 8.88
CA CYS A 106 3.63 -6.57 7.43
C CYS A 106 5.12 -6.75 7.08
N SER A 107 5.43 -7.66 6.15
CA SER A 107 6.81 -7.93 5.70
C SER A 107 7.52 -6.72 5.09
N ALA A 108 6.76 -5.78 4.52
CA ALA A 108 7.31 -4.58 3.90
C ALA A 108 7.70 -3.48 4.91
N MET A 109 7.19 -3.53 6.15
CA MET A 109 7.57 -2.54 7.19
C MET A 109 9.03 -2.71 7.59
N ALA A 110 9.63 -1.60 8.05
CA ALA A 110 10.98 -1.64 8.63
C ALA A 110 11.07 -2.64 9.79
N SER A 111 12.24 -3.23 10.03
CA SER A 111 12.41 -4.13 11.19
C SER A 111 12.45 -3.32 12.49
N GLN A 112 13.06 -2.13 12.45
CA GLN A 112 13.07 -1.24 13.61
C GLN A 112 11.65 -0.78 13.99
N GLY A 113 11.21 -1.10 15.20
CA GLY A 113 9.92 -0.69 15.76
C GLY A 113 8.70 -1.52 15.30
N TYR A 114 8.89 -2.54 14.43
CA TYR A 114 7.78 -3.34 13.89
C TYR A 114 7.97 -4.86 14.04
N VAL A 115 9.01 -5.29 14.73
CA VAL A 115 9.26 -6.71 15.05
C VAL A 115 8.58 -7.05 16.37
N GLY A 116 7.61 -7.96 16.33
CA GLY A 116 6.88 -8.42 17.51
C GLY A 116 7.55 -9.57 18.27
N GLY A 117 8.57 -10.17 17.69
CA GLY A 117 9.32 -11.28 18.29
C GLY A 117 9.98 -12.15 17.25
N ASN A 118 10.69 -13.21 17.70
CA ASN A 118 11.38 -14.15 16.84
C ASN A 118 10.85 -15.56 17.06
N VAL A 119 10.69 -16.34 15.98
CA VAL A 119 10.16 -17.72 16.03
C VAL A 119 11.07 -18.70 16.77
N ARG A 120 12.32 -18.34 17.03
CA ARG A 120 13.24 -19.16 17.83
C ARG A 120 13.00 -19.02 19.33
N ASP A 121 12.39 -17.90 19.75
CA ASP A 121 12.16 -17.57 21.15
C ASP A 121 10.72 -17.84 21.59
N LYS A 122 9.76 -17.62 20.67
CA LYS A 122 8.32 -17.71 20.94
C LYS A 122 7.59 -18.33 19.76
N SER A 123 6.46 -18.96 20.04
CA SER A 123 5.58 -19.46 18.97
C SER A 123 4.97 -18.30 18.16
N ILE A 124 4.70 -18.55 16.86
CA ILE A 124 4.01 -17.56 16.01
C ILE A 124 2.67 -17.14 16.62
N ARG A 125 1.94 -18.07 17.21
CA ARG A 125 0.66 -17.78 17.89
C ARG A 125 0.86 -16.83 19.07
N GLU A 126 1.83 -17.09 19.93
CA GLU A 126 2.12 -16.22 21.06
C GLU A 126 2.48 -14.80 20.60
N ILE A 127 3.40 -14.69 19.62
CA ILE A 127 3.78 -13.40 19.04
C ILE A 127 2.54 -12.71 18.44
N TRP A 128 1.72 -13.44 17.68
CA TRP A 128 0.51 -12.91 17.06
C TRP A 128 -0.48 -12.36 18.07
N ASP A 129 -0.69 -13.06 19.17
CA ASP A 129 -1.70 -12.72 20.17
C ASP A 129 -1.24 -11.62 21.13
N THR A 130 0.09 -11.53 21.42
CA THR A 130 0.59 -10.68 22.50
C THR A 130 1.43 -9.49 22.05
N ALA A 131 2.09 -9.54 20.88
CA ALA A 131 3.04 -8.50 20.48
C ALA A 131 2.34 -7.20 20.05
N PRO A 132 2.59 -6.07 20.75
CA PRO A 132 1.98 -4.78 20.41
C PRO A 132 2.43 -4.25 19.06
N GLU A 133 3.62 -4.60 18.58
CA GLU A 133 4.18 -4.21 17.29
C GLU A 133 3.35 -4.72 16.11
N LEU A 134 2.62 -5.83 16.31
CA LEU A 134 1.68 -6.36 15.31
C LEU A 134 0.33 -5.64 15.33
N HIS A 135 0.06 -4.84 16.35
CA HIS A 135 -1.23 -4.17 16.54
C HIS A 135 -1.38 -2.86 15.75
N ILE A 136 -0.39 -2.48 14.97
CA ILE A 136 -0.38 -1.23 14.19
C ILE A 136 -1.66 -0.98 13.37
N THR A 137 -2.34 -2.04 12.95
CA THR A 137 -3.60 -1.95 12.21
C THR A 137 -4.81 -2.44 13.01
N ARG A 138 -4.61 -3.35 13.95
CA ARG A 138 -5.71 -3.89 14.80
C ARG A 138 -6.33 -2.83 15.69
N LYS A 139 -5.51 -1.97 16.29
CA LYS A 139 -5.92 -0.92 17.22
C LYS A 139 -5.98 0.46 16.54
N PHE A 140 -5.84 0.52 15.23
CA PHE A 140 -5.84 1.78 14.49
C PHE A 140 -7.23 2.42 14.54
N ALA A 141 -7.31 3.56 15.19
CA ALA A 141 -8.52 4.37 15.32
C ALA A 141 -8.54 5.52 14.32
N ILE A 142 -9.69 6.17 14.15
CA ILE A 142 -9.80 7.38 13.30
C ILE A 142 -8.90 8.49 13.83
N ASP A 143 -8.70 8.56 15.13
CA ASP A 143 -7.84 9.56 15.77
C ASP A 143 -6.36 9.40 15.41
N ASP A 144 -5.94 8.23 14.92
CA ASP A 144 -4.59 7.99 14.40
C ASP A 144 -4.41 8.52 12.97
N LEU A 145 -5.51 8.84 12.28
CA LEU A 145 -5.47 9.47 10.97
C LEU A 145 -5.08 10.95 11.09
N TRP A 146 -4.42 11.44 10.06
CA TRP A 146 -4.01 12.84 9.97
C TRP A 146 -4.05 13.34 8.53
N GLY A 147 -3.85 14.64 8.34
CA GLY A 147 -3.94 15.27 7.03
C GLY A 147 -5.29 14.97 6.35
N TYR A 148 -5.29 14.79 5.05
CA TYR A 148 -6.50 14.53 4.28
C TYR A 148 -7.32 13.32 4.80
N CYS A 149 -6.64 12.25 5.20
CA CYS A 149 -7.33 11.03 5.61
C CYS A 149 -8.16 11.19 6.87
N ARG A 150 -7.83 12.15 7.75
CA ARG A 150 -8.58 12.40 8.98
C ARG A 150 -10.01 12.88 8.74
N SER A 151 -10.22 13.71 7.75
CA SER A 151 -11.52 14.27 7.39
C SER A 151 -12.18 13.58 6.19
N CYS A 152 -11.59 12.50 5.71
CA CYS A 152 -12.09 11.78 4.55
C CYS A 152 -13.40 11.06 4.86
N TYR A 153 -14.37 11.12 3.92
CA TYR A 153 -15.62 10.37 4.01
C TYR A 153 -15.41 8.86 4.27
N TYR A 154 -14.35 8.28 3.72
CA TYR A 154 -14.02 6.87 3.88
C TYR A 154 -13.08 6.56 5.07
N ALA A 155 -12.88 7.50 5.99
CA ALA A 155 -11.92 7.37 7.09
C ALA A 155 -12.09 6.07 7.89
N GLU A 156 -13.30 5.78 8.33
CA GLU A 156 -13.62 4.59 9.13
C GLU A 156 -13.40 3.27 8.38
N THR A 157 -13.71 3.24 7.10
CA THR A 157 -13.59 2.04 6.27
C THR A 157 -12.15 1.83 5.82
N CYS A 158 -11.50 2.89 5.32
CA CYS A 158 -10.19 2.85 4.71
C CYS A 158 -9.04 2.82 5.73
N LYS A 159 -9.20 3.54 6.84
CA LYS A 159 -8.15 3.71 7.88
C LYS A 159 -6.79 4.12 7.30
N GLY A 160 -6.81 5.02 6.32
CA GLY A 160 -5.60 5.51 5.66
C GLY A 160 -4.92 4.53 4.69
N GLY A 161 -5.57 3.44 4.31
CA GLY A 161 -5.08 2.50 3.31
C GLY A 161 -3.82 1.73 3.72
N CYS A 162 -2.82 1.68 2.84
CA CYS A 162 -1.57 0.94 3.09
C CYS A 162 -0.68 1.66 4.09
N VAL A 163 -0.50 1.07 5.26
CA VAL A 163 0.35 1.64 6.33
C VAL A 163 1.81 1.74 5.91
N TRP A 164 2.30 0.78 5.12
CA TRP A 164 3.67 0.81 4.60
C TRP A 164 3.91 2.01 3.68
N THR A 165 3.00 2.29 2.75
CA THR A 165 3.15 3.42 1.82
C THR A 165 3.24 4.75 2.58
N SER A 166 2.30 5.02 3.49
CA SER A 166 2.31 6.27 4.25
C SER A 166 3.52 6.37 5.18
N SER A 167 3.89 5.29 5.87
CA SER A 167 5.08 5.26 6.73
C SER A 167 6.36 5.48 5.94
N THR A 168 6.49 4.86 4.75
CA THR A 168 7.69 4.99 3.92
C THR A 168 7.83 6.40 3.34
N LEU A 169 6.74 6.99 2.87
CA LEU A 169 6.77 8.31 2.24
C LEU A 169 6.81 9.45 3.28
N LEU A 170 6.02 9.34 4.33
CA LEU A 170 5.75 10.45 5.24
C LEU A 170 6.28 10.22 6.67
N GLY A 171 7.02 9.14 6.90
CA GLY A 171 7.55 8.76 8.22
C GLY A 171 6.48 8.36 9.24
N LYS A 172 5.19 8.48 8.90
CA LYS A 172 4.06 8.21 9.78
C LYS A 172 2.93 7.52 9.03
N THR A 173 2.25 6.58 9.69
CA THR A 173 1.05 5.91 9.17
C THR A 173 -0.17 6.83 9.20
N GLY A 174 -1.25 6.47 8.49
CA GLY A 174 -2.55 7.13 8.63
C GLY A 174 -2.83 8.28 7.67
N ASN A 175 -1.98 8.53 6.67
CA ASN A 175 -2.25 9.51 5.62
C ASN A 175 -1.59 9.07 4.31
N ASN A 176 -2.31 8.30 3.48
CA ASN A 176 -1.75 7.77 2.24
C ASN A 176 -1.95 8.72 1.07
N PRO A 177 -0.88 9.23 0.44
CA PRO A 177 -1.00 10.13 -0.71
C PRO A 177 -1.42 9.41 -2.00
N TYR A 178 -1.17 8.11 -2.14
CA TYR A 178 -1.53 7.34 -3.34
C TYR A 178 -2.97 6.82 -3.27
N CYS A 179 -3.92 7.76 -3.27
CA CYS A 179 -5.35 7.48 -3.15
C CYS A 179 -6.12 8.10 -4.33
N HIS A 180 -6.90 7.28 -5.06
CA HIS A 180 -7.64 7.74 -6.23
C HIS A 180 -8.76 8.71 -5.85
N HIS A 181 -9.52 8.41 -4.79
CA HIS A 181 -10.54 9.32 -4.26
C HIS A 181 -9.93 10.69 -3.91
N ARG A 182 -8.83 10.69 -3.15
CA ARG A 182 -8.13 11.93 -2.77
C ARG A 182 -7.67 12.74 -3.99
N ALA A 183 -7.06 12.09 -4.97
CA ALA A 183 -6.61 12.77 -6.19
C ALA A 183 -7.77 13.37 -6.99
N LEU A 184 -8.92 12.69 -7.05
CA LEU A 184 -10.14 13.20 -7.68
C LEU A 184 -10.74 14.40 -6.93
N GLU A 185 -10.77 14.37 -5.59
CA GLU A 185 -11.24 15.50 -4.78
C GLU A 185 -10.33 16.74 -4.93
N MET A 186 -9.00 16.53 -4.93
CA MET A 186 -8.05 17.61 -5.21
C MET A 186 -8.26 18.20 -6.59
N LEU A 187 -8.46 17.36 -7.61
CA LEU A 187 -8.75 17.84 -8.98
C LEU A 187 -10.05 18.67 -9.04
N ARG A 188 -11.11 18.23 -8.36
CA ARG A 188 -12.37 18.98 -8.27
C ARG A 188 -12.19 20.37 -7.64
N GLY A 189 -11.30 20.46 -6.66
CA GLY A 189 -10.90 21.72 -6.02
C GLY A 189 -9.88 22.54 -6.81
N ASN A 190 -9.57 22.16 -8.06
CA ASN A 190 -8.50 22.76 -8.87
C ASN A 190 -7.14 22.76 -8.16
N GLN A 191 -6.87 21.69 -7.43
CA GLN A 191 -5.63 21.47 -6.66
C GLN A 191 -4.97 20.16 -7.09
N ARG A 192 -3.69 20.03 -6.79
CA ARG A 192 -2.97 18.76 -6.87
C ARG A 192 -1.95 18.67 -5.76
N GLU A 193 -1.77 17.48 -5.24
CA GLU A 193 -0.71 17.21 -4.28
C GLU A 193 0.56 16.77 -4.98
N ARG A 194 1.68 17.14 -4.41
CA ARG A 194 3.00 16.75 -4.88
C ARG A 194 3.83 16.29 -3.70
N LEU A 195 4.53 15.18 -3.85
CA LEU A 195 5.57 14.76 -2.92
C LEU A 195 6.86 15.52 -3.19
N THR A 196 7.41 16.13 -2.16
CA THR A 196 8.70 16.81 -2.19
C THR A 196 9.66 16.09 -1.27
N LEU A 197 10.86 15.77 -1.75
CA LEU A 197 11.89 15.15 -0.94
C LEU A 197 12.35 16.11 0.17
N VAL A 198 12.13 15.73 1.42
CA VAL A 198 12.56 16.51 2.60
C VAL A 198 13.93 16.05 3.08
N SER A 199 14.17 14.74 3.12
CA SER A 199 15.46 14.18 3.49
C SER A 199 15.78 12.96 2.62
N LYS A 200 17.05 12.86 2.20
CA LYS A 200 17.54 11.66 1.53
C LYS A 200 17.66 10.51 2.53
N ALA A 201 17.46 9.29 2.03
CA ALA A 201 17.78 8.11 2.81
C ALA A 201 19.26 8.11 3.18
N PRO A 202 19.63 7.86 4.44
CA PRO A 202 21.01 7.57 4.78
C PRO A 202 21.43 6.30 4.01
N GLY A 203 22.61 6.27 3.42
CA GLY A 203 23.08 5.37 2.35
C GLY A 203 23.00 3.87 2.51
N THR A 204 22.05 3.32 3.25
CA THR A 204 21.83 1.88 3.37
C THR A 204 20.55 1.43 2.64
N ILE A 205 20.53 0.19 2.13
CA ILE A 205 19.37 -0.39 1.41
C ILE A 205 18.08 -0.40 2.26
N ARG A 206 18.20 -0.25 3.59
CA ARG A 206 17.07 -0.30 4.54
C ARG A 206 16.45 1.04 4.86
N ASP A 207 17.11 2.13 4.48
CA ASP A 207 16.70 3.46 4.86
C ASP A 207 15.63 4.03 3.93
N THR A 208 14.80 4.90 4.46
CA THR A 208 13.72 5.57 3.75
C THR A 208 14.00 7.05 3.63
N ALA A 209 13.80 7.60 2.44
CA ALA A 209 13.71 9.05 2.27
C ALA A 209 12.37 9.53 2.82
N LEU A 210 12.31 10.76 3.32
CA LEU A 210 11.08 11.39 3.77
C LEU A 210 10.63 12.44 2.75
N PHE A 211 9.32 12.49 2.53
CA PHE A 211 8.66 13.42 1.63
C PHE A 211 7.63 14.25 2.40
N ALA A 212 7.32 15.41 1.86
CA ALA A 212 6.24 16.29 2.32
C ALA A 212 5.29 16.62 1.16
#